data_ce787e67d8cd16d1b511135fa0dc7abc
#
_entry.id   ce787e67d8cd16d1b511135fa0dc7abc
#
_cell.length_a   1.000
_cell.length_b   1.000
_cell.length_c   1.000
_cell.angle_alpha   90.00
_cell.angle_beta   90.00
_cell.angle_gamma   90.00
#
_symmetry.space_group_name_H-M   'P 1'
#
loop_
_entity.id
_entity.type
_entity.pdbx_description
1 polymer ?
#
loop_
_entity_poly.entity_id
_entity_poly.type
_entity_poly.pdbx_seq_one_letter_code
_entity_poly.pdbx_strand_id
1 'polypeptide(L)'
;MPRKYSSSVKVFFPKVNREDVVKEVSRCITEFREKLGLESIILFGSYAKDKYTVASDIDLLIIFDDQKSGEDQVYKSLMRNIKLPRVELHMIPKRNLEAFRDSKWMKTIEREGIKIL
;
A
#
# COMPACT_ATOMS: atom_id res chain seq x y z
N MET A 1 -22.02 -4.64 -22.67
CA MET A 1 -21.72 -3.98 -22.17
C MET A 1 -21.63 -3.46 -21.79
N PRO A 2 -21.49 -3.48 -22.18
CA PRO A 2 -21.03 -2.74 -21.73
C PRO A 2 -20.84 -2.16 -21.57
N ARG A 3 -20.61 -2.39 -21.88
CA ARG A 3 -20.35 -1.66 -21.52
C ARG A 3 -20.07 -1.06 -21.14
N LYS A 4 -19.97 -1.19 -21.47
CA LYS A 4 -19.72 -0.41 -20.97
C LYS A 4 -19.59 0.18 -20.48
N TYR A 5 -19.32 -0.02 -20.59
CA TYR A 5 -19.07 0.78 -19.92
C TYR A 5 -18.46 1.22 -19.77
N SER A 6 -18.27 1.07 -20.31
CA SER A 6 -17.64 1.72 -20.12
C SER A 6 -17.41 2.37 -20.15
N SER A 7 -16.71 1.76 -20.51
CA SER A 7 -16.21 2.66 -20.72
C SER A 7 -16.14 3.91 -20.41
N SER A 8 -16.14 4.44 -20.68
CA SER A 8 -16.18 5.83 -20.33
C SER A 8 -15.89 6.12 -18.89
N VAL A 9 -16.10 5.17 -18.08
CA VAL A 9 -15.84 5.31 -16.64
C VAL A 9 -14.40 5.64 -16.36
N LYS A 10 -13.52 5.17 -17.18
CA LYS A 10 -12.09 5.35 -16.92
C LYS A 10 -11.68 6.83 -16.93
N VAL A 11 -12.42 7.68 -17.56
CA VAL A 11 -12.06 9.09 -17.60
C VAL A 11 -12.26 9.77 -16.27
N PHE A 12 -12.88 9.09 -15.34
CA PHE A 12 -13.15 9.67 -14.04
C PHE A 12 -12.14 9.29 -12.98
N PHE A 13 -11.09 8.59 -13.36
CA PHE A 13 -10.03 8.36 -12.42
C PHE A 13 -9.06 9.52 -12.52
N PRO A 14 -9.13 10.47 -11.60
CA PRO A 14 -8.18 11.57 -11.64
C PRO A 14 -6.80 11.00 -11.44
N LYS A 15 -5.83 11.70 -12.00
CA LYS A 15 -4.46 11.37 -11.76
C LYS A 15 -4.21 11.45 -10.27
N VAL A 16 -3.80 10.33 -9.69
CA VAL A 16 -3.41 10.30 -8.28
C VAL A 16 -1.92 10.51 -8.23
N ASN A 17 -1.48 11.54 -7.53
CA ASN A 17 -0.05 11.79 -7.40
C ASN A 17 0.47 11.17 -6.10
N ARG A 18 1.80 11.22 -5.94
CA ARG A 18 2.44 10.59 -4.80
C ARG A 18 1.97 11.18 -3.46
N GLU A 19 1.80 12.50 -3.42
CA GLU A 19 1.32 13.14 -2.20
C GLU A 19 -0.08 12.68 -1.84
N ASP A 20 -0.94 12.46 -2.82
CA ASP A 20 -2.28 11.95 -2.57
C ASP A 20 -2.23 10.57 -1.94
N VAL A 21 -1.32 9.73 -2.43
CA VAL A 21 -1.15 8.37 -1.89
C VAL A 21 -0.71 8.45 -0.43
N VAL A 22 0.32 9.24 -0.14
CA VAL A 22 0.83 9.37 1.22
C VAL A 22 -0.25 9.90 2.15
N LYS A 23 -1.02 10.86 1.69
CA LYS A 23 -2.08 11.47 2.48
C LYS A 23 -3.17 10.47 2.82
N GLU A 24 -3.61 9.72 1.82
CA GLU A 24 -4.69 8.75 2.03
C GLU A 24 -4.25 7.60 2.93
N VAL A 25 -3.03 7.08 2.72
CA VAL A 25 -2.51 6.02 3.56
C VAL A 25 -2.32 6.51 4.99
N SER A 26 -1.84 7.74 5.16
CA SER A 26 -1.69 8.31 6.50
C SER A 26 -3.02 8.43 7.22
N ARG A 27 -4.08 8.77 6.50
CA ARG A 27 -5.43 8.83 7.08
C ARG A 27 -5.84 7.46 7.60
N CYS A 28 -5.59 6.40 6.82
CA CYS A 28 -5.91 5.05 7.23
C CYS A 28 -5.10 4.61 8.43
N ILE A 29 -3.83 4.98 8.48
CA ILE A 29 -2.97 4.66 9.61
C ILE A 29 -3.53 5.25 10.89
N THR A 30 -3.93 6.51 10.84
CA THR A 30 -4.48 7.18 12.02
C THR A 30 -5.67 6.42 12.57
N GLU A 31 -6.49 5.88 11.70
CA GLU A 31 -7.70 5.18 12.11
C GLU A 31 -7.45 3.75 12.55
N PHE A 32 -6.54 3.04 11.87
CA PHE A 32 -6.44 1.60 12.02
C PHE A 32 -5.13 1.09 12.64
N ARG A 33 -4.18 1.97 12.90
CA ARG A 33 -2.85 1.55 13.33
C ARG A 33 -2.88 0.61 14.53
N GLU A 34 -3.54 1.03 15.60
CA GLU A 34 -3.56 0.23 16.81
C GLU A 34 -4.48 -0.98 16.69
N LYS A 35 -5.60 -0.77 16.05
CA LYS A 35 -6.59 -1.81 15.90
C LYS A 35 -6.03 -3.01 15.14
N LEU A 36 -5.26 -2.75 14.11
CA LEU A 36 -4.69 -3.79 13.25
C LEU A 36 -3.25 -4.15 13.60
N GLY A 37 -2.62 -3.40 14.50
CA GLY A 37 -1.23 -3.67 14.85
C GLY A 37 -0.27 -3.32 13.73
N LEU A 38 -0.49 -2.19 13.04
CA LEU A 38 0.39 -1.79 11.94
C LEU A 38 1.71 -1.31 12.50
N GLU A 39 2.82 -1.91 12.04
CA GLU A 39 4.16 -1.59 12.52
C GLU A 39 4.90 -0.67 11.57
N SER A 40 4.77 -0.91 10.27
CA SER A 40 5.47 -0.10 9.28
C SER A 40 4.74 -0.17 7.95
N ILE A 41 4.72 0.94 7.24
CA ILE A 41 4.15 1.01 5.89
C ILE A 41 5.09 1.81 5.02
N ILE A 42 5.51 1.22 3.91
CA ILE A 42 6.45 1.85 2.98
C ILE A 42 5.85 1.82 1.59
N LEU A 43 5.77 2.99 0.97
CA LEU A 43 5.39 3.10 -0.44
C LEU A 43 6.62 2.82 -1.27
N PHE A 44 6.53 1.88 -2.21
CA PHE A 44 7.68 1.56 -3.05
C PHE A 44 7.22 1.38 -4.50
N GLY A 45 8.14 0.98 -5.37
CA GLY A 45 7.83 0.82 -6.77
C GLY A 45 7.80 2.14 -7.51
N SER A 46 7.05 2.20 -8.60
CA SER A 46 7.08 3.36 -9.49
C SER A 46 6.61 4.64 -8.81
N TYR A 47 5.66 4.56 -7.91
CA TYR A 47 5.20 5.75 -7.20
C TYR A 47 6.29 6.35 -6.30
N ALA A 48 7.08 5.51 -5.67
CA ALA A 48 8.16 6.01 -4.81
C ALA A 48 9.27 6.64 -5.64
N LYS A 49 9.49 6.15 -6.86
CA LYS A 49 10.54 6.65 -7.73
C LYS A 49 10.09 7.83 -8.59
N ASP A 50 8.86 8.26 -8.42
CA ASP A 50 8.28 9.34 -9.22
C ASP A 50 8.27 9.03 -10.71
N LYS A 51 8.10 7.75 -11.04
CA LYS A 51 8.05 7.29 -12.44
C LYS A 51 6.72 6.63 -12.73
N TYR A 52 5.68 7.09 -12.08
CA TYR A 52 4.36 6.47 -12.22
C TYR A 52 3.57 7.11 -13.35
N THR A 53 2.63 6.31 -13.87
CA THR A 53 1.64 6.76 -14.84
C THR A 53 0.26 6.47 -14.27
N VAL A 54 -0.78 6.83 -15.03
CA VAL A 54 -2.15 6.54 -14.59
C VAL A 54 -2.42 5.05 -14.48
N ALA A 55 -1.60 4.23 -15.14
CA ALA A 55 -1.77 2.77 -15.12
C ALA A 55 -0.90 2.08 -14.08
N SER A 56 -0.10 2.81 -13.34
CA SER A 56 0.82 2.21 -12.37
C SER A 56 0.09 1.70 -11.14
N ASP A 57 0.56 0.57 -10.62
CA ASP A 57 0.07 0.07 -9.34
C ASP A 57 0.69 0.89 -8.20
N ILE A 58 -0.04 0.96 -7.11
CA ILE A 58 0.45 1.60 -5.89
C ILE A 58 0.91 0.49 -4.96
N ASP A 59 2.22 0.31 -4.86
CA ASP A 59 2.80 -0.77 -4.06
C ASP A 59 3.08 -0.32 -2.64
N LEU A 60 2.45 -0.98 -1.69
CA LEU A 60 2.64 -0.69 -0.27
C LEU A 60 3.14 -1.93 0.45
N LEU A 61 4.24 -1.77 1.18
CA LEU A 61 4.72 -2.82 2.06
C LEU A 61 4.10 -2.61 3.42
N ILE A 62 3.43 -3.63 3.93
CA ILE A 62 2.74 -3.56 5.21
C ILE A 62 3.39 -4.55 6.17
N ILE A 63 4.01 -4.02 7.22
CA ILE A 63 4.53 -4.86 8.30
C ILE A 63 3.57 -4.72 9.46
N PHE A 64 3.06 -5.83 9.95
CA PHE A 64 2.04 -5.83 10.99
C PHE A 64 2.37 -6.83 12.08
N ASP A 65 1.85 -6.56 13.28
CA ASP A 65 2.02 -7.43 14.44
C ASP A 65 1.02 -8.59 14.31
N ASP A 66 1.53 -9.74 13.92
CA ASP A 66 0.70 -10.92 13.69
C ASP A 66 0.16 -11.54 14.98
N GLN A 67 0.59 -11.04 16.12
CA GLN A 67 -0.02 -11.44 17.39
C GLN A 67 -1.27 -10.62 17.69
N LYS A 68 -1.40 -9.45 17.07
CA LYS A 68 -2.59 -8.62 17.24
C LYS A 68 -3.67 -8.94 16.24
N SER A 69 -3.28 -9.18 15.00
CA SER A 69 -4.25 -9.38 13.92
C SER A 69 -3.71 -10.39 12.93
N GLY A 70 -4.62 -11.14 12.31
CA GLY A 70 -4.25 -12.04 11.25
C GLY A 70 -4.02 -11.30 9.94
N GLU A 71 -3.26 -11.90 9.05
CA GLU A 71 -2.93 -11.30 7.77
C GLU A 71 -4.18 -10.96 6.95
N ASP A 72 -5.14 -11.89 6.91
CA ASP A 72 -6.40 -11.69 6.20
C ASP A 72 -7.15 -10.48 6.71
N GLN A 73 -7.19 -10.34 8.03
CA GLN A 73 -7.90 -9.23 8.65
C GLN A 73 -7.28 -7.91 8.28
N VAL A 74 -5.94 -7.82 8.35
CA VAL A 74 -5.23 -6.60 8.00
C VAL A 74 -5.43 -6.28 6.53
N TYR A 75 -5.24 -7.28 5.68
CA TYR A 75 -5.38 -7.11 4.23
C TYR A 75 -6.77 -6.59 3.86
N LYS A 76 -7.80 -7.28 4.34
CA LYS A 76 -9.17 -6.92 3.98
C LYS A 76 -9.55 -5.55 4.52
N SER A 77 -9.13 -5.22 5.73
CA SER A 77 -9.43 -3.93 6.32
C SER A 77 -8.79 -2.79 5.53
N LEU A 78 -7.52 -2.96 5.17
CA LEU A 78 -6.83 -1.91 4.43
C LEU A 78 -7.36 -1.79 3.01
N MET A 79 -7.60 -2.91 2.33
CA MET A 79 -8.14 -2.86 0.98
C MET A 79 -9.52 -2.23 0.93
N ARG A 80 -10.32 -2.44 1.98
CA ARG A 80 -11.65 -1.86 2.05
C ARG A 80 -11.61 -0.37 2.34
N ASN A 81 -10.62 0.09 3.08
CA ASN A 81 -10.61 1.46 3.61
C ASN A 81 -9.66 2.42 2.90
N ILE A 82 -8.66 1.92 2.21
CA ILE A 82 -7.77 2.78 1.42
C ILE A 82 -8.49 3.16 0.13
N LYS A 83 -8.78 4.44 -0.01
CA LYS A 83 -9.57 4.92 -1.15
C LYS A 83 -8.65 5.39 -2.28
N LEU A 84 -7.94 4.42 -2.85
CA LEU A 84 -7.02 4.66 -3.95
C LEU A 84 -7.22 3.56 -4.99
N PRO A 85 -6.98 3.86 -6.27
CA PRO A 85 -7.05 2.85 -7.32
C PRO A 85 -5.78 2.00 -7.33
N ARG A 86 -5.89 0.77 -7.80
CA ARG A 86 -4.76 -0.10 -8.10
C ARG A 86 -3.77 -0.27 -6.95
N VAL A 87 -4.29 -0.40 -5.73
CA VAL A 87 -3.45 -0.65 -4.56
C VAL A 87 -3.05 -2.11 -4.52
N GLU A 88 -1.78 -2.35 -4.29
CA GLU A 88 -1.25 -3.70 -4.12
C GLU A 88 -0.53 -3.75 -2.77
N LEU A 89 -1.02 -4.59 -1.88
CA LEU A 89 -0.46 -4.71 -0.54
C LEU A 89 0.46 -5.91 -0.47
N HIS A 90 1.69 -5.68 0.00
CA HIS A 90 2.68 -6.72 0.21
C HIS A 90 2.81 -6.91 1.72
N MET A 91 2.30 -8.03 2.22
CA MET A 91 2.11 -8.23 3.66
C MET A 91 3.25 -9.03 4.26
N ILE A 92 3.87 -8.50 5.32
CA ILE A 92 4.88 -9.24 6.06
C ILE A 92 4.52 -9.21 7.54
N PRO A 93 4.18 -10.37 8.13
CA PRO A 93 3.99 -10.41 9.57
C PRO A 93 5.31 -10.14 10.27
N LYS A 94 5.23 -9.46 11.40
CA LYS A 94 6.41 -9.05 12.15
C LYS A 94 7.38 -10.22 12.43
N ARG A 95 6.85 -11.38 12.72
CA ARG A 95 7.69 -12.55 13.01
C ARG A 95 8.55 -12.97 11.83
N ASN A 96 8.13 -12.64 10.60
CA ASN A 96 8.85 -13.02 9.39
C ASN A 96 9.81 -11.94 8.91
N LEU A 97 9.85 -10.80 9.58
CA LEU A 97 10.64 -9.67 9.13
C LEU A 97 12.14 -10.02 9.02
N GLU A 98 12.65 -10.80 9.97
CA GLU A 98 14.05 -11.18 9.96
C GLU A 98 14.43 -11.95 8.69
N ALA A 99 13.53 -12.79 8.20
CA ALA A 99 13.81 -13.59 7.00
C ALA A 99 13.99 -12.71 5.77
N PHE A 100 13.42 -11.53 5.76
CA PHE A 100 13.49 -10.62 4.61
C PHE A 100 14.52 -9.52 4.77
N ARG A 101 15.00 -9.31 5.98
CA ARG A 101 15.84 -8.14 6.31
C ARG A 101 17.05 -7.98 5.41
N ASP A 102 17.72 -9.08 5.08
CA ASP A 102 18.93 -9.05 4.26
C ASP A 102 18.69 -9.29 2.80
N SER A 103 17.42 -9.42 2.37
CA SER A 103 17.13 -9.66 0.97
C SER A 103 17.39 -8.41 0.15
N LYS A 104 17.74 -8.61 -1.13
CA LYS A 104 17.90 -7.49 -2.06
C LYS A 104 16.62 -6.71 -2.20
N TRP A 105 15.50 -7.42 -2.19
CA TRP A 105 14.18 -6.82 -2.32
C TRP A 105 13.92 -5.82 -1.18
N MET A 106 14.15 -6.26 0.06
CA MET A 106 13.93 -5.39 1.21
C MET A 106 14.90 -4.21 1.21
N LYS A 107 16.16 -4.46 0.87
CA LYS A 107 17.14 -3.38 0.82
C LYS A 107 16.78 -2.33 -0.23
N THR A 108 16.26 -2.77 -1.37
CA THR A 108 15.80 -1.85 -2.40
C THR A 108 14.62 -1.03 -1.90
N ILE A 109 13.67 -1.67 -1.23
CA ILE A 109 12.51 -0.97 -0.69
C ILE A 109 12.93 0.07 0.32
N GLU A 110 13.85 -0.28 1.21
CA GLU A 110 14.30 0.65 2.24
C GLU A 110 15.07 1.82 1.66
N ARG A 111 15.84 1.57 0.61
CA ARG A 111 16.64 2.63 -0.01
C ARG A 111 15.79 3.57 -0.86
N GLU A 112 14.86 3.03 -1.61
CA GLU A 112 14.09 3.80 -2.60
C GLU A 112 12.67 4.14 -2.16
N GLY A 113 12.18 3.46 -1.14
CA GLY A 113 10.81 3.65 -0.71
C GLY A 113 10.59 4.88 0.12
N ILE A 114 9.33 5.22 0.30
CA ILE A 114 8.91 6.35 1.14
C ILE A 114 8.23 5.76 2.35
N LYS A 115 8.83 5.97 3.50
CA LYS A 115 8.28 5.45 4.74
C LYS A 115 7.11 6.32 5.19
N ILE A 116 5.94 5.72 5.28
CA ILE A 116 4.74 6.44 5.72
C ILE A 116 4.50 6.17 7.22
N LEU A 117 4.86 4.98 7.65
CA LEU A 117 4.75 4.62 9.07
C LEU A 117 6.01 3.91 9.50
#